data_b4d9a43bd5e2491e40639cbe5ed6c52c
#
_entry.id   b4d9a43bd5e2491e40639cbe5ed6c52c
#
_cell.length_a   1.000
_cell.length_b   1.000
_cell.length_c   1.000
_cell.angle_alpha   90.00
_cell.angle_beta   90.00
_cell.angle_gamma   90.00
#
_symmetry.space_group_name_H-M   'P 1'
#
loop_
_entity.id
_entity.type
_entity.pdbx_description
1 polymer ?
#
loop_
_entity_poly.entity_id
_entity_poly.type
_entity_poly.pdbx_seq_one_letter_code
_entity_poly.pdbx_strand_id
1 'polypeptide(L)'
;MKSFKDIREARGDTCVFTFGRFNPPTTGHEKLLDAVASQAKKNAGAPYYVFASHSENPKKDPLPYAKKVAYMKKMFPKHSRSIFVDKARQVFEIAVTLHNKGHKSIVMVVGSDRVTEFDTLLNKYNGVEGRHGYYGFDNIEVVSAGERDPDAEGVTGMSASKMRAAASGDDYNSFKNGLPKTFSQGMSLFKDVRKHMGIRESFITHQVEQTEEDVIRDMYIEGTIYAIGDIVEDNYTGVSGEVIRRGTNYLVFAESDGTTHKKWLYEVKQDKDIKDRKGSEPAKYYAKDADGDE
;
A
#
# COMPACT_ATOMS: atom_id res chain seq x y z
N MET A 1 24.93 -39.24 24.08
CA MET A 1 23.63 -38.57 23.86
C MET A 1 23.64 -37.22 24.60
N LYS A 2 23.40 -36.11 23.94
CA LYS A 2 23.29 -34.82 24.64
C LYS A 2 22.03 -34.80 25.49
N SER A 3 22.11 -34.29 26.72
CA SER A 3 20.98 -34.22 27.64
C SER A 3 19.95 -33.21 27.12
N PHE A 4 18.68 -33.33 27.51
CA PHE A 4 17.65 -32.31 27.20
C PHE A 4 18.03 -30.91 27.69
N LYS A 5 18.81 -30.83 28.78
CA LYS A 5 19.36 -29.61 29.34
C LYS A 5 20.39 -28.97 28.38
N ASP A 6 21.33 -29.81 27.86
CA ASP A 6 22.36 -29.37 26.90
C ASP A 6 21.74 -28.88 25.58
N ILE A 7 20.64 -29.51 25.12
CA ILE A 7 19.90 -29.13 23.93
C ILE A 7 19.15 -27.78 24.16
N ARG A 8 18.66 -27.56 25.37
CA ARG A 8 17.92 -26.33 25.73
C ARG A 8 18.87 -25.16 25.93
N GLU A 9 20.03 -25.36 26.50
CA GLU A 9 21.11 -24.37 26.64
C GLU A 9 21.67 -24.00 25.25
N ALA A 10 21.97 -25.00 24.42
CA ALA A 10 22.41 -24.75 23.04
C ALA A 10 21.41 -23.98 22.17
N ARG A 11 20.10 -24.10 22.43
CA ARG A 11 19.06 -23.32 21.74
C ARG A 11 19.08 -21.84 22.09
N GLY A 12 19.57 -21.49 23.29
CA GLY A 12 19.69 -20.07 23.71
C GLY A 12 21.01 -19.42 23.26
N ASP A 13 22.02 -20.23 23.05
CA ASP A 13 23.38 -19.75 22.76
C ASP A 13 23.57 -19.25 21.32
N THR A 14 22.81 -19.82 20.38
CA THR A 14 22.86 -19.42 18.96
C THR A 14 21.61 -18.64 18.57
N CYS A 15 21.77 -17.58 17.78
CA CYS A 15 20.63 -16.95 17.09
C CYS A 15 20.92 -16.74 15.60
N VAL A 16 19.84 -16.66 14.83
CA VAL A 16 19.91 -16.38 13.39
C VAL A 16 19.33 -15.00 13.13
N PHE A 17 19.95 -14.20 12.27
CA PHE A 17 19.40 -12.88 11.98
C PHE A 17 19.64 -12.46 10.53
N THR A 18 18.90 -11.46 10.11
CA THR A 18 19.13 -10.72 8.87
C THR A 18 19.01 -9.23 9.11
N PHE A 19 19.69 -8.46 8.27
CA PHE A 19 19.65 -7.00 8.27
C PHE A 19 19.48 -6.49 6.86
N GLY A 20 18.50 -5.61 6.64
CA GLY A 20 18.22 -5.10 5.30
C GLY A 20 17.47 -3.78 5.29
N ARG A 21 17.39 -3.16 4.10
CA ARG A 21 16.71 -1.88 3.91
C ARG A 21 15.19 -2.02 3.92
N PHE A 22 14.63 -3.04 3.29
CA PHE A 22 13.18 -3.30 3.18
C PHE A 22 12.37 -2.05 2.78
N ASN A 23 12.83 -1.32 1.79
CA ASN A 23 12.28 0.01 1.51
C ASN A 23 11.89 0.21 0.01
N PRO A 24 10.62 -0.12 -0.36
CA PRO A 24 9.61 -0.78 0.45
C PRO A 24 9.87 -2.29 0.62
N PRO A 25 9.21 -2.96 1.57
CA PRO A 25 9.21 -4.42 1.65
C PRO A 25 8.55 -5.03 0.41
N THR A 26 9.01 -6.22 -0.01
CA THR A 26 8.59 -6.90 -1.24
C THR A 26 8.44 -8.41 -1.02
N THR A 27 7.79 -9.12 -1.95
CA THR A 27 7.75 -10.60 -1.97
C THR A 27 9.14 -11.24 -1.97
N GLY A 28 10.15 -10.59 -2.60
CA GLY A 28 11.53 -11.05 -2.54
C GLY A 28 12.12 -11.01 -1.12
N HIS A 29 11.69 -10.08 -0.30
CA HIS A 29 12.07 -10.05 1.10
C HIS A 29 11.40 -11.15 1.91
N GLU A 30 10.17 -11.57 1.58
CA GLU A 30 9.53 -12.72 2.25
C GLU A 30 10.37 -13.99 2.06
N LYS A 31 10.91 -14.23 0.86
CA LYS A 31 11.83 -15.35 0.61
C LYS A 31 13.08 -15.29 1.49
N LEU A 32 13.65 -14.10 1.68
CA LEU A 32 14.77 -13.91 2.60
C LEU A 32 14.37 -14.28 4.03
N LEU A 33 13.21 -13.85 4.51
CA LEU A 33 12.72 -14.15 5.85
C LEU A 33 12.44 -15.65 6.03
N ASP A 34 11.90 -16.31 5.00
CA ASP A 34 11.72 -17.77 4.99
C ASP A 34 13.06 -18.51 5.06
N ALA A 35 14.11 -18.01 4.37
CA ALA A 35 15.46 -18.55 4.45
C ALA A 35 16.05 -18.40 5.86
N VAL A 36 15.84 -17.24 6.51
CA VAL A 36 16.25 -16.99 7.90
C VAL A 36 15.55 -17.98 8.85
N ALA A 37 14.24 -18.16 8.71
CA ALA A 37 13.49 -19.11 9.53
C ALA A 37 13.91 -20.57 9.28
N SER A 38 14.25 -20.92 8.03
CA SER A 38 14.79 -22.23 7.68
C SER A 38 16.16 -22.47 8.31
N GLN A 39 17.04 -21.46 8.24
CA GLN A 39 18.36 -21.55 8.88
C GLN A 39 18.24 -21.65 10.41
N ALA A 40 17.29 -20.96 11.02
CA ALA A 40 16.99 -21.11 12.45
C ALA A 40 16.57 -22.54 12.82
N LYS A 41 15.76 -23.20 11.99
CA LYS A 41 15.39 -24.60 12.17
C LYS A 41 16.60 -25.53 12.10
N LYS A 42 17.52 -25.31 11.13
CA LYS A 42 18.76 -26.08 11.01
C LYS A 42 19.67 -25.92 12.24
N ASN A 43 19.64 -24.75 12.88
CA ASN A 43 20.34 -24.47 14.12
C ASN A 43 19.49 -24.85 15.36
N ALA A 44 18.98 -26.06 15.40
CA ALA A 44 18.22 -26.62 16.51
C ALA A 44 16.98 -25.82 16.95
N GLY A 45 16.38 -25.05 16.05
CA GLY A 45 15.26 -24.16 16.36
C GLY A 45 15.67 -22.92 17.14
N ALA A 46 16.86 -22.41 16.86
CA ALA A 46 17.36 -21.16 17.42
C ALA A 46 16.38 -19.99 17.20
N PRO A 47 16.33 -19.00 18.10
CA PRO A 47 15.56 -17.78 17.84
C PRO A 47 16.11 -17.06 16.60
N TYR A 48 15.23 -16.40 15.85
CA TYR A 48 15.66 -15.59 14.73
C TYR A 48 15.09 -14.17 14.78
N TYR A 49 15.86 -13.23 14.25
CA TYR A 49 15.57 -11.81 14.27
C TYR A 49 15.71 -11.19 12.90
N VAL A 50 14.79 -10.28 12.58
CA VAL A 50 14.81 -9.49 11.33
C VAL A 50 14.96 -8.03 11.70
N PHE A 51 16.09 -7.43 11.33
CA PHE A 51 16.36 -6.03 11.57
C PHE A 51 16.21 -5.21 10.29
N ALA A 52 15.46 -4.13 10.38
CA ALA A 52 15.34 -3.16 9.30
C ALA A 52 16.32 -2.00 9.52
N SER A 53 16.93 -1.50 8.45
CA SER A 53 17.81 -0.34 8.54
C SER A 53 17.01 0.93 8.88
N HIS A 54 17.65 1.86 9.56
CA HIS A 54 17.12 3.20 9.85
C HIS A 54 17.42 4.21 8.73
N SER A 55 17.99 3.76 7.59
CA SER A 55 18.26 4.64 6.47
C SER A 55 16.96 5.26 5.93
N GLU A 56 17.00 6.58 5.75
CA GLU A 56 15.92 7.38 5.17
C GLU A 56 16.52 8.25 4.06
N ASN A 57 16.02 8.09 2.86
CA ASN A 57 16.41 8.86 1.70
C ASN A 57 15.24 8.88 0.69
N PRO A 58 14.77 10.04 0.26
CA PRO A 58 13.60 10.13 -0.64
C PRO A 58 13.71 9.27 -1.90
N LYS A 59 14.91 9.11 -2.47
CA LYS A 59 15.11 8.34 -3.71
C LYS A 59 15.31 6.83 -3.47
N LYS A 60 16.06 6.46 -2.41
CA LYS A 60 16.50 5.07 -2.21
C LYS A 60 15.79 4.37 -1.05
N ASP A 61 15.42 5.09 -0.01
CA ASP A 61 14.85 4.57 1.22
C ASP A 61 13.71 5.51 1.72
N PRO A 62 12.62 5.69 0.93
CA PRO A 62 11.63 6.73 1.22
C PRO A 62 10.84 6.49 2.50
N LEU A 63 10.55 5.24 2.87
CA LEU A 63 9.73 4.97 4.05
C LEU A 63 10.50 5.21 5.36
N PRO A 64 9.96 6.02 6.29
CA PRO A 64 10.47 6.12 7.65
C PRO A 64 10.48 4.77 8.37
N TYR A 65 11.44 4.59 9.28
CA TYR A 65 11.65 3.33 10.00
C TYR A 65 10.37 2.75 10.61
N ALA A 66 9.62 3.55 11.36
CA ALA A 66 8.41 3.09 12.03
C ALA A 66 7.33 2.58 11.04
N LYS A 67 7.10 3.30 9.93
CA LYS A 67 6.17 2.88 8.88
C LYS A 67 6.65 1.61 8.18
N LYS A 68 7.93 1.54 7.85
CA LYS A 68 8.55 0.38 7.23
C LYS A 68 8.34 -0.88 8.06
N VAL A 69 8.67 -0.84 9.35
CA VAL A 69 8.47 -1.96 10.28
C VAL A 69 6.99 -2.34 10.42
N ALA A 70 6.10 -1.35 10.48
CA ALA A 70 4.66 -1.61 10.55
C ALA A 70 4.15 -2.35 9.29
N TYR A 71 4.59 -1.94 8.11
CA TYR A 71 4.26 -2.63 6.86
C TYR A 71 4.87 -4.02 6.79
N MET A 72 6.12 -4.20 7.21
CA MET A 72 6.76 -5.52 7.25
C MET A 72 5.97 -6.51 8.13
N LYS A 73 5.56 -6.09 9.33
CA LYS A 73 4.79 -6.94 10.25
C LYS A 73 3.44 -7.37 9.68
N LYS A 74 2.77 -6.49 8.95
CA LYS A 74 1.49 -6.78 8.29
C LYS A 74 1.65 -7.60 7.02
N MET A 75 2.71 -7.36 6.28
CA MET A 75 3.01 -8.05 5.01
C MET A 75 3.51 -9.48 5.24
N PHE A 76 4.26 -9.70 6.33
CA PHE A 76 4.88 -10.99 6.65
C PHE A 76 4.39 -11.51 8.01
N PRO A 77 3.11 -11.87 8.14
CA PRO A 77 2.51 -12.26 9.42
C PRO A 77 3.20 -13.47 10.08
N LYS A 78 3.73 -14.41 9.28
CA LYS A 78 4.50 -15.55 9.77
C LYS A 78 5.76 -15.14 10.53
N HIS A 79 6.37 -14.02 10.16
CA HIS A 79 7.63 -13.51 10.72
C HIS A 79 7.43 -12.32 11.65
N SER A 80 6.18 -11.87 11.85
CA SER A 80 5.85 -10.63 12.57
C SER A 80 6.50 -10.54 13.96
N ARG A 81 6.58 -11.64 14.69
CA ARG A 81 7.20 -11.71 16.02
C ARG A 81 8.73 -11.59 15.99
N SER A 82 9.34 -11.98 14.88
CA SER A 82 10.79 -11.96 14.66
C SER A 82 11.28 -10.64 14.05
N ILE A 83 10.37 -9.80 13.54
CA ILE A 83 10.71 -8.44 13.10
C ILE A 83 10.95 -7.58 14.32
N PHE A 84 12.25 -7.40 14.62
CA PHE A 84 12.72 -6.80 15.86
C PHE A 84 12.81 -5.27 15.73
N VAL A 85 12.23 -4.58 16.70
CA VAL A 85 12.29 -3.11 16.78
C VAL A 85 13.46 -2.74 17.65
N ASP A 86 14.46 -2.12 17.08
CA ASP A 86 15.69 -1.73 17.75
C ASP A 86 16.17 -0.36 17.31
N LYS A 87 17.07 0.24 18.08
CA LYS A 87 17.72 1.52 17.74
C LYS A 87 18.98 1.34 16.90
N ALA A 88 19.47 0.11 16.76
CA ALA A 88 20.65 -0.24 15.97
C ALA A 88 20.51 0.17 14.52
N ARG A 89 21.47 0.93 14.03
CA ARG A 89 21.49 1.48 12.66
C ARG A 89 22.43 0.73 11.74
N GLN A 90 23.39 0.01 12.31
CA GLN A 90 24.44 -0.70 11.60
C GLN A 90 24.54 -2.14 12.09
N VAL A 91 25.11 -3.01 11.27
CA VAL A 91 25.26 -4.44 11.59
C VAL A 91 26.06 -4.67 12.87
N PHE A 92 27.05 -3.83 13.16
CA PHE A 92 27.84 -3.92 14.39
C PHE A 92 27.00 -3.67 15.65
N GLU A 93 26.16 -2.65 15.63
CA GLU A 93 25.25 -2.36 16.75
C GLU A 93 24.24 -3.48 16.97
N ILE A 94 23.80 -4.15 15.87
CA ILE A 94 22.97 -5.35 15.94
C ILE A 94 23.76 -6.49 16.60
N ALA A 95 25.03 -6.71 16.23
CA ALA A 95 25.87 -7.72 16.84
C ALA A 95 26.03 -7.48 18.36
N VAL A 96 26.25 -6.22 18.76
CA VAL A 96 26.27 -5.83 20.19
C VAL A 96 24.93 -6.12 20.87
N THR A 97 23.81 -5.77 20.23
CA THR A 97 22.47 -6.05 20.77
C THR A 97 22.26 -7.55 20.97
N LEU A 98 22.66 -8.39 20.03
CA LEU A 98 22.53 -9.85 20.12
C LEU A 98 23.48 -10.45 21.18
N HIS A 99 24.69 -9.97 21.27
CA HIS A 99 25.65 -10.35 22.31
C HIS A 99 25.12 -10.00 23.71
N ASN A 100 24.59 -8.79 23.89
CA ASN A 100 24.00 -8.34 25.16
C ASN A 100 22.71 -9.13 25.53
N LYS A 101 22.05 -9.77 24.57
CA LYS A 101 20.94 -10.73 24.82
C LYS A 101 21.43 -12.08 25.31
N GLY A 102 22.75 -12.31 25.39
CA GLY A 102 23.35 -13.53 25.89
C GLY A 102 23.61 -14.60 24.82
N HIS A 103 23.48 -14.27 23.53
CA HIS A 103 23.86 -15.20 22.47
C HIS A 103 25.38 -15.30 22.37
N LYS A 104 25.90 -16.54 22.27
CA LYS A 104 27.31 -16.85 22.12
C LYS A 104 27.71 -17.08 20.66
N SER A 105 26.76 -17.41 19.82
CA SER A 105 26.99 -17.66 18.40
C SER A 105 25.89 -16.98 17.55
N ILE A 106 26.28 -16.46 16.39
CA ILE A 106 25.34 -15.84 15.46
C ILE A 106 25.48 -16.41 14.06
N VAL A 107 24.36 -16.52 13.37
CA VAL A 107 24.28 -16.85 11.95
C VAL A 107 23.56 -15.72 11.23
N MET A 108 24.26 -15.01 10.36
CA MET A 108 23.68 -13.95 9.55
C MET A 108 23.26 -14.51 8.19
N VAL A 109 22.01 -14.26 7.77
CA VAL A 109 21.50 -14.67 6.45
C VAL A 109 21.35 -13.43 5.57
N VAL A 110 22.00 -13.44 4.40
CA VAL A 110 22.02 -12.32 3.46
C VAL A 110 21.92 -12.79 2.01
N GLY A 111 21.79 -11.89 1.06
CA GLY A 111 21.93 -12.22 -0.36
C GLY A 111 23.34 -12.73 -0.68
N SER A 112 23.47 -13.57 -1.69
CA SER A 112 24.78 -14.19 -2.09
C SER A 112 25.86 -13.15 -2.33
N ASP A 113 25.51 -12.01 -2.90
CA ASP A 113 26.37 -10.87 -3.21
C ASP A 113 26.99 -10.17 -1.98
N ARG A 114 26.48 -10.45 -0.76
CA ARG A 114 26.87 -9.76 0.47
C ARG A 114 27.55 -10.67 1.51
N VAL A 115 27.63 -11.96 1.24
CA VAL A 115 28.17 -12.95 2.20
C VAL A 115 29.61 -12.60 2.60
N THR A 116 30.51 -12.48 1.64
CA THR A 116 31.94 -12.22 1.90
C THR A 116 32.17 -10.87 2.63
N GLU A 117 31.40 -9.85 2.26
CA GLU A 117 31.47 -8.54 2.89
C GLU A 117 31.15 -8.61 4.39
N PHE A 118 29.99 -9.19 4.73
CA PHE A 118 29.55 -9.26 6.14
C PHE A 118 30.35 -10.25 6.95
N ASP A 119 30.79 -11.35 6.35
CA ASP A 119 31.66 -12.31 7.03
C ASP A 119 32.97 -11.66 7.43
N THR A 120 33.63 -11.01 6.50
CA THR A 120 34.87 -10.28 6.77
C THR A 120 34.68 -9.19 7.84
N LEU A 121 33.60 -8.41 7.73
CA LEU A 121 33.36 -7.29 8.65
C LEU A 121 33.06 -7.79 10.06
N LEU A 122 32.16 -8.73 10.24
CA LEU A 122 31.74 -9.22 11.56
C LEU A 122 32.89 -9.94 12.28
N ASN A 123 33.65 -10.79 11.57
CA ASN A 123 34.78 -11.49 12.15
C ASN A 123 35.94 -10.56 12.50
N LYS A 124 36.21 -9.51 11.68
CA LYS A 124 37.29 -8.54 11.93
C LYS A 124 37.11 -7.79 13.25
N TYR A 125 35.88 -7.48 13.63
CA TYR A 125 35.58 -6.71 14.84
C TYR A 125 35.08 -7.57 16.00
N ASN A 126 35.11 -8.88 15.87
CA ASN A 126 34.78 -9.81 16.95
C ASN A 126 35.84 -9.75 18.05
N GLY A 127 35.43 -9.50 19.28
CA GLY A 127 36.32 -9.34 20.41
C GLY A 127 37.04 -7.97 20.48
N VAL A 128 36.67 -7.02 19.61
CA VAL A 128 37.28 -5.68 19.55
C VAL A 128 36.25 -4.64 20.04
N GLU A 129 36.65 -3.86 21.04
CA GLU A 129 35.87 -2.71 21.50
C GLU A 129 36.01 -1.54 20.54
N GLY A 130 34.88 -0.96 20.12
CA GLY A 130 34.86 0.16 19.18
C GLY A 130 33.75 1.15 19.48
N ARG A 131 33.56 2.15 18.61
CA ARG A 131 32.47 3.15 18.73
C ARG A 131 31.07 2.54 18.71
N HIS A 132 30.94 1.35 18.17
CA HIS A 132 29.69 0.58 18.11
C HIS A 132 29.42 -0.22 19.38
N GLY A 133 30.36 -0.28 20.33
CA GLY A 133 30.36 -1.13 21.50
C GLY A 133 31.19 -2.39 21.28
N TYR A 134 31.01 -3.38 22.16
CA TYR A 134 31.73 -4.65 22.16
C TYR A 134 30.78 -5.81 21.86
N TYR A 135 31.24 -6.76 21.08
CA TYR A 135 30.68 -8.11 20.97
C TYR A 135 31.82 -9.13 20.86
N GLY A 136 31.60 -10.29 21.44
CA GLY A 136 32.56 -11.41 21.43
C GLY A 136 31.79 -12.73 21.29
N PHE A 137 31.63 -13.19 20.07
CA PHE A 137 30.96 -14.46 19.79
C PHE A 137 31.98 -15.57 19.64
N ASP A 138 31.63 -16.78 20.14
CA ASP A 138 32.40 -17.99 19.94
C ASP A 138 32.42 -18.41 18.47
N ASN A 139 31.30 -18.14 17.74
CA ASN A 139 31.18 -18.41 16.31
C ASN A 139 30.33 -17.37 15.60
N ILE A 140 30.81 -16.91 14.46
CA ILE A 140 30.08 -16.04 13.52
C ILE A 140 30.05 -16.74 12.18
N GLU A 141 28.87 -16.97 11.65
CA GLU A 141 28.65 -17.56 10.34
C GLU A 141 27.79 -16.61 9.48
N VAL A 142 28.17 -16.42 8.23
CA VAL A 142 27.37 -15.65 7.27
C VAL A 142 27.01 -16.55 6.10
N VAL A 143 25.70 -16.73 5.89
CA VAL A 143 25.20 -17.67 4.89
C VAL A 143 24.33 -16.97 3.84
N SER A 144 24.32 -17.54 2.64
CA SER A 144 23.47 -17.05 1.56
C SER A 144 22.01 -17.49 1.74
N ALA A 145 21.08 -16.58 1.51
CA ALA A 145 19.66 -16.88 1.34
C ALA A 145 19.32 -17.49 -0.04
N GLY A 146 20.31 -17.69 -0.90
CA GLY A 146 20.18 -18.07 -2.29
C GLY A 146 20.48 -16.92 -3.24
N GLU A 147 20.58 -17.22 -4.52
CA GLU A 147 20.81 -16.23 -5.54
C GLU A 147 19.60 -15.33 -5.73
N ARG A 148 19.87 -14.06 -5.93
CA ARG A 148 18.90 -13.09 -6.35
C ARG A 148 18.93 -13.07 -7.88
N ASP A 149 17.85 -13.48 -8.51
CA ASP A 149 17.68 -13.24 -9.94
C ASP A 149 17.03 -11.85 -10.13
N PRO A 150 17.80 -10.81 -10.44
CA PRO A 150 17.26 -9.47 -10.65
C PRO A 150 16.48 -9.38 -11.96
N ASP A 151 16.68 -10.32 -12.87
CA ASP A 151 16.08 -10.33 -14.21
C ASP A 151 14.88 -11.28 -14.32
N ALA A 152 14.54 -11.99 -13.22
CA ALA A 152 13.36 -12.83 -13.19
C ALA A 152 12.11 -12.01 -13.53
N GLU A 153 11.36 -12.45 -14.53
CA GLU A 153 10.08 -11.86 -14.91
C GLU A 153 9.00 -12.20 -13.86
N GLY A 154 8.08 -11.24 -13.64
CA GLY A 154 6.95 -11.43 -12.75
C GLY A 154 7.23 -11.16 -11.29
N VAL A 155 6.46 -11.81 -10.39
CA VAL A 155 6.45 -11.58 -8.93
C VAL A 155 7.81 -11.84 -8.28
N THR A 156 8.61 -12.74 -8.83
CA THR A 156 9.94 -13.11 -8.31
C THR A 156 11.03 -12.08 -8.60
N GLY A 157 10.89 -11.29 -9.69
CA GLY A 157 11.85 -10.28 -10.11
C GLY A 157 11.56 -8.85 -9.63
N MET A 158 10.47 -8.64 -8.88
CA MET A 158 10.09 -7.30 -8.43
C MET A 158 10.95 -6.87 -7.24
N SER A 159 11.97 -6.06 -7.51
CA SER A 159 12.84 -5.47 -6.50
C SER A 159 12.22 -4.21 -5.88
N ALA A 160 12.72 -3.83 -4.69
CA ALA A 160 12.33 -2.55 -4.07
C ALA A 160 12.64 -1.34 -4.98
N SER A 161 13.66 -1.43 -5.82
CA SER A 161 14.00 -0.39 -6.81
C SER A 161 12.95 -0.30 -7.92
N LYS A 162 12.51 -1.44 -8.46
CA LYS A 162 11.42 -1.49 -9.45
C LYS A 162 10.11 -0.97 -8.86
N MET A 163 9.80 -1.31 -7.59
CA MET A 163 8.62 -0.76 -6.90
C MET A 163 8.69 0.76 -6.71
N ARG A 164 9.85 1.30 -6.34
CA ARG A 164 10.02 2.76 -6.26
C ARG A 164 9.90 3.44 -7.63
N ALA A 165 10.41 2.82 -8.69
CA ALA A 165 10.25 3.33 -10.05
C ALA A 165 8.76 3.35 -10.46
N ALA A 166 8.02 2.28 -10.21
CA ALA A 166 6.58 2.22 -10.42
C ALA A 166 5.83 3.30 -9.60
N ALA A 167 6.20 3.48 -8.33
CA ALA A 167 5.64 4.54 -7.49
C ALA A 167 5.95 5.94 -8.04
N SER A 168 7.14 6.15 -8.58
CA SER A 168 7.52 7.43 -9.22
C SER A 168 6.71 7.71 -10.48
N GLY A 169 6.42 6.67 -11.27
CA GLY A 169 5.63 6.76 -12.50
C GLY A 169 4.11 6.69 -12.31
N ASP A 170 3.63 6.67 -11.06
CA ASP A 170 2.21 6.50 -10.71
C ASP A 170 1.58 5.17 -11.16
N ASP A 171 2.40 4.17 -11.40
CA ASP A 171 1.97 2.85 -11.84
C ASP A 171 1.73 1.90 -10.65
N TYR A 172 0.51 1.96 -10.11
CA TYR A 172 0.11 1.08 -9.01
C TYR A 172 0.06 -0.40 -9.44
N ASN A 173 -0.29 -0.70 -10.69
CA ASN A 173 -0.40 -2.07 -11.16
C ASN A 173 0.97 -2.77 -11.13
N SER A 174 2.00 -2.12 -11.66
CA SER A 174 3.37 -2.62 -11.56
C SER A 174 3.85 -2.68 -10.11
N PHE A 175 3.53 -1.67 -9.29
CA PHE A 175 3.87 -1.66 -7.86
C PHE A 175 3.28 -2.86 -7.12
N LYS A 176 1.99 -3.15 -7.35
CA LYS A 176 1.25 -4.26 -6.73
C LYS A 176 1.88 -5.62 -7.00
N ASN A 177 2.53 -5.81 -8.15
CA ASN A 177 3.22 -7.06 -8.49
C ASN A 177 4.36 -7.41 -7.52
N GLY A 178 4.91 -6.43 -6.81
CA GLY A 178 5.93 -6.65 -5.78
C GLY A 178 5.37 -7.04 -4.40
N LEU A 179 4.06 -7.11 -4.25
CA LEU A 179 3.40 -7.36 -2.96
C LEU A 179 2.83 -8.79 -2.90
N PRO A 180 2.83 -9.43 -1.72
CA PRO A 180 2.09 -10.67 -1.53
C PRO A 180 0.59 -10.48 -1.82
N LYS A 181 -0.03 -11.46 -2.48
CA LYS A 181 -1.48 -11.41 -2.81
C LYS A 181 -2.38 -11.23 -1.58
N THR A 182 -1.92 -11.68 -0.43
CA THR A 182 -2.63 -11.59 0.86
C THR A 182 -2.52 -10.22 1.53
N PHE A 183 -1.66 -9.32 1.01
CA PHE A 183 -1.43 -8.01 1.61
C PHE A 183 -2.48 -6.99 1.16
N SER A 184 -3.42 -6.66 2.04
CA SER A 184 -4.56 -5.77 1.75
C SER A 184 -4.22 -4.27 1.72
N GLN A 185 -3.06 -3.85 2.27
CA GLN A 185 -2.69 -2.43 2.38
C GLN A 185 -1.77 -1.95 1.26
N GLY A 186 -1.84 -2.57 0.07
CA GLY A 186 -0.99 -2.23 -1.07
C GLY A 186 -1.10 -0.77 -1.50
N MET A 187 -2.31 -0.24 -1.62
CA MET A 187 -2.54 1.15 -2.00
C MET A 187 -2.02 2.14 -0.93
N SER A 188 -2.21 1.84 0.34
CA SER A 188 -1.68 2.68 1.43
C SER A 188 -0.15 2.72 1.41
N LEU A 189 0.49 1.57 1.18
CA LEU A 189 1.95 1.49 1.03
C LEU A 189 2.43 2.29 -0.19
N PHE A 190 1.75 2.19 -1.32
CA PHE A 190 2.05 2.93 -2.54
C PHE A 190 2.01 4.45 -2.31
N LYS A 191 0.92 4.95 -1.72
CA LYS A 191 0.75 6.36 -1.38
C LYS A 191 1.82 6.84 -0.39
N ASP A 192 2.12 6.05 0.63
CA ASP A 192 3.18 6.38 1.60
C ASP A 192 4.56 6.44 0.93
N VAL A 193 4.88 5.51 0.04
CA VAL A 193 6.15 5.55 -0.72
C VAL A 193 6.23 6.82 -1.56
N ARG A 194 5.21 7.16 -2.33
CA ARG A 194 5.14 8.39 -3.15
C ARG A 194 5.30 9.65 -2.30
N LYS A 195 4.55 9.73 -1.20
CA LYS A 195 4.61 10.85 -0.26
C LYS A 195 6.03 11.09 0.25
N HIS A 196 6.70 10.02 0.69
CA HIS A 196 8.06 10.11 1.25
C HIS A 196 9.16 10.20 0.19
N MET A 197 8.84 9.93 -1.09
CA MET A 197 9.69 10.29 -2.23
C MET A 197 9.62 11.80 -2.56
N GLY A 198 8.76 12.56 -1.88
CA GLY A 198 8.52 13.97 -2.17
C GLY A 198 7.69 14.19 -3.44
N ILE A 199 7.09 13.12 -3.96
CA ILE A 199 6.15 13.22 -5.05
C ILE A 199 4.87 13.80 -4.44
N ARG A 200 4.61 15.07 -4.70
CA ARG A 200 3.31 15.65 -4.38
C ARG A 200 2.29 14.82 -5.14
N GLU A 201 1.25 14.36 -4.45
CA GLU A 201 0.03 14.02 -5.15
C GLU A 201 -0.36 15.31 -5.87
N SER A 202 0.03 15.48 -7.15
CA SER A 202 -0.82 16.22 -8.02
C SER A 202 -2.17 15.55 -7.80
N PHE A 203 -3.20 16.32 -7.54
CA PHE A 203 -4.55 15.86 -7.75
C PHE A 203 -4.68 15.55 -9.25
N ILE A 204 -4.02 14.50 -9.69
CA ILE A 204 -4.50 13.72 -10.77
C ILE A 204 -5.72 13.09 -10.11
N THR A 205 -6.86 13.78 -10.22
CA THR A 205 -8.09 13.06 -10.40
C THR A 205 -7.68 11.83 -11.18
N HIS A 206 -7.69 10.64 -10.54
CA HIS A 206 -7.81 9.45 -11.31
C HIS A 206 -8.86 9.83 -12.35
N GLN A 207 -8.51 9.76 -13.61
CA GLN A 207 -9.52 9.42 -14.58
C GLN A 207 -9.94 7.99 -14.16
N VAL A 208 -10.75 7.90 -13.11
CA VAL A 208 -11.87 6.99 -13.11
C VAL A 208 -12.46 7.31 -14.48
N GLU A 209 -12.45 6.35 -15.40
CA GLU A 209 -13.28 6.46 -16.59
C GLU A 209 -14.59 6.96 -16.04
N GLN A 210 -14.88 8.25 -16.31
CA GLN A 210 -16.09 8.87 -15.81
C GLN A 210 -17.16 8.01 -16.43
N THR A 211 -17.91 7.32 -15.60
CA THR A 211 -19.07 6.60 -16.09
C THR A 211 -19.97 7.65 -16.74
N GLU A 212 -20.77 7.27 -17.70
CA GLU A 212 -21.76 8.18 -18.31
C GLU A 212 -22.59 8.87 -17.22
N GLU A 213 -22.83 8.18 -16.10
CA GLU A 213 -23.53 8.68 -14.93
C GLU A 213 -22.76 9.82 -14.20
N ASP A 214 -21.42 9.70 -14.08
CA ASP A 214 -20.59 10.75 -13.47
C ASP A 214 -20.58 12.02 -14.34
N VAL A 215 -20.50 11.86 -15.66
CA VAL A 215 -20.55 12.98 -16.62
C VAL A 215 -21.91 13.68 -16.55
N ILE A 216 -23.01 12.93 -16.55
CA ILE A 216 -24.38 13.48 -16.42
C ILE A 216 -24.51 14.25 -15.10
N ARG A 217 -23.99 13.69 -14.01
CA ARG A 217 -24.04 14.34 -12.70
C ARG A 217 -23.24 15.66 -12.65
N ASP A 218 -22.04 15.69 -13.21
CA ASP A 218 -21.20 16.88 -13.26
C ASP A 218 -21.89 17.98 -14.10
N MET A 219 -22.39 17.65 -15.28
CA MET A 219 -23.16 18.56 -16.15
C MET A 219 -24.43 19.08 -15.46
N TYR A 220 -25.08 18.25 -14.67
CA TYR A 220 -26.25 18.65 -13.88
C TYR A 220 -25.88 19.63 -12.77
N ILE A 221 -24.81 19.38 -12.01
CA ILE A 221 -24.33 20.28 -10.95
C ILE A 221 -23.91 21.62 -11.52
N GLU A 222 -23.25 21.63 -12.68
CA GLU A 222 -22.86 22.85 -13.40
C GLU A 222 -24.04 23.59 -14.01
N GLY A 223 -25.24 22.99 -14.02
CA GLY A 223 -26.46 23.60 -14.56
C GLY A 223 -26.54 23.59 -16.08
N THR A 224 -25.70 22.81 -16.77
CA THR A 224 -25.66 22.72 -18.24
C THR A 224 -26.76 21.82 -18.81
N ILE A 225 -27.34 20.93 -18.00
CA ILE A 225 -28.47 20.07 -18.38
C ILE A 225 -29.57 20.08 -17.32
N TYR A 226 -30.77 19.76 -17.76
CA TYR A 226 -31.97 19.62 -16.91
C TYR A 226 -32.26 20.87 -16.07
N ALA A 227 -32.18 22.05 -16.69
CA ALA A 227 -32.61 23.30 -16.06
C ALA A 227 -34.15 23.28 -15.81
N ILE A 228 -34.61 24.06 -14.84
CA ILE A 228 -36.05 24.24 -14.64
C ILE A 228 -36.64 24.81 -15.93
N GLY A 229 -37.69 24.21 -16.46
CA GLY A 229 -38.30 24.53 -17.74
C GLY A 229 -37.77 23.72 -18.94
N ASP A 230 -36.74 22.92 -18.77
CA ASP A 230 -36.30 21.98 -19.82
C ASP A 230 -37.30 20.80 -19.95
N ILE A 231 -37.48 20.34 -21.21
CA ILE A 231 -38.30 19.10 -21.44
C ILE A 231 -37.39 17.89 -21.33
N VAL A 232 -37.84 16.92 -20.56
CA VAL A 232 -37.19 15.63 -20.36
C VAL A 232 -38.11 14.49 -20.66
N GLU A 233 -37.55 13.38 -21.07
CA GLU A 233 -38.29 12.11 -21.32
C GLU A 233 -37.72 11.02 -20.40
N ASP A 234 -38.60 10.27 -19.76
CA ASP A 234 -38.26 9.08 -18.99
C ASP A 234 -37.80 7.94 -19.94
N ASN A 235 -36.59 7.46 -19.76
CA ASN A 235 -35.96 6.42 -20.59
C ASN A 235 -36.70 5.09 -20.58
N TYR A 236 -37.51 4.83 -19.55
CA TYR A 236 -38.22 3.54 -19.40
C TYR A 236 -39.68 3.59 -19.88
N THR A 237 -40.32 4.70 -19.62
CA THR A 237 -41.77 4.82 -19.92
C THR A 237 -42.05 5.65 -21.18
N GLY A 238 -41.07 6.43 -21.64
CA GLY A 238 -41.25 7.37 -22.75
C GLY A 238 -42.12 8.59 -22.41
N VAL A 239 -42.50 8.74 -21.13
CA VAL A 239 -43.28 9.89 -20.67
C VAL A 239 -42.40 11.13 -20.66
N SER A 240 -42.91 12.22 -21.24
CA SER A 240 -42.18 13.49 -21.34
C SER A 240 -42.89 14.58 -20.55
N GLY A 241 -42.09 15.52 -19.99
CA GLY A 241 -42.61 16.66 -19.25
C GLY A 241 -41.59 17.70 -18.95
N GLU A 242 -42.06 18.83 -18.42
CA GLU A 242 -41.24 20.00 -18.09
C GLU A 242 -40.59 19.81 -16.69
N VAL A 243 -39.29 20.08 -16.53
CA VAL A 243 -38.58 20.04 -15.23
C VAL A 243 -39.10 21.18 -14.37
N ILE A 244 -39.77 20.84 -13.27
CA ILE A 244 -40.32 21.81 -12.31
C ILE A 244 -39.51 21.94 -11.03
N ARG A 245 -38.64 20.92 -10.73
CA ARG A 245 -37.80 20.92 -9.53
C ARG A 245 -36.51 20.14 -9.77
N ARG A 246 -35.42 20.68 -9.23
CA ARG A 246 -34.11 20.02 -9.22
C ARG A 246 -33.76 19.60 -7.80
N GLY A 247 -33.38 18.34 -7.58
CA GLY A 247 -32.81 17.83 -6.32
C GLY A 247 -31.30 17.61 -6.45
N THR A 248 -30.68 16.96 -5.47
CA THR A 248 -29.21 16.72 -5.48
C THR A 248 -28.80 15.73 -6.58
N ASN A 249 -29.55 14.64 -6.78
CA ASN A 249 -29.28 13.58 -7.76
C ASN A 249 -30.54 13.16 -8.53
N TYR A 250 -31.61 13.94 -8.43
CA TYR A 250 -32.89 13.66 -9.06
C TYR A 250 -33.54 14.95 -9.56
N LEU A 251 -34.49 14.81 -10.43
CA LEU A 251 -35.38 15.89 -10.84
C LEU A 251 -36.85 15.48 -10.71
N VAL A 252 -37.72 16.48 -10.72
CA VAL A 252 -39.16 16.27 -10.83
C VAL A 252 -39.61 16.99 -12.10
N PHE A 253 -40.30 16.29 -12.96
CA PHE A 253 -40.92 16.88 -14.14
C PHE A 253 -42.47 16.68 -14.12
N ALA A 254 -43.15 17.56 -14.78
CA ALA A 254 -44.61 17.53 -14.89
C ALA A 254 -45.04 17.33 -16.32
N GLU A 255 -46.02 16.43 -16.55
CA GLU A 255 -46.72 16.29 -17.80
C GLU A 255 -47.68 17.48 -18.03
N SER A 256 -48.21 17.60 -19.24
CA SER A 256 -49.16 18.64 -19.60
C SER A 256 -50.50 18.59 -18.83
N ASP A 257 -50.84 17.44 -18.27
CA ASP A 257 -52.06 17.21 -17.44
C ASP A 257 -51.79 17.57 -15.95
N GLY A 258 -50.57 17.91 -15.58
CA GLY A 258 -50.16 18.24 -14.21
C GLY A 258 -49.66 17.04 -13.40
N THR A 259 -49.61 15.85 -13.98
CA THR A 259 -49.05 14.68 -13.32
C THR A 259 -47.55 14.86 -13.14
N THR A 260 -47.00 14.60 -11.94
CA THR A 260 -45.60 14.81 -11.62
C THR A 260 -44.84 13.51 -11.42
N HIS A 261 -43.63 13.46 -11.95
CA HIS A 261 -42.72 12.31 -11.87
C HIS A 261 -41.41 12.70 -11.21
N LYS A 262 -41.00 11.91 -10.21
CA LYS A 262 -39.64 12.06 -9.61
C LYS A 262 -38.74 10.97 -10.18
N LYS A 263 -37.63 11.35 -10.81
CA LYS A 263 -36.70 10.47 -11.49
C LYS A 263 -35.26 10.78 -11.14
N TRP A 264 -34.41 9.76 -11.16
CA TRP A 264 -32.96 9.94 -11.03
C TRP A 264 -32.39 10.49 -12.35
N LEU A 265 -31.24 11.16 -12.30
CA LEU A 265 -30.65 11.85 -13.45
C LEU A 265 -30.38 10.92 -14.65
N TYR A 266 -30.04 9.67 -14.40
CA TYR A 266 -29.77 8.65 -15.43
C TYR A 266 -31.03 7.97 -15.99
N GLU A 267 -32.18 8.19 -15.37
CA GLU A 267 -33.46 7.62 -15.82
C GLU A 267 -34.15 8.53 -16.85
N VAL A 268 -33.63 9.71 -17.11
CA VAL A 268 -34.20 10.69 -18.02
C VAL A 268 -33.18 11.14 -19.05
N LYS A 269 -33.66 11.53 -20.22
CA LYS A 269 -32.89 12.22 -21.25
C LYS A 269 -33.50 13.58 -21.55
N GLN A 270 -32.68 14.53 -21.93
CA GLN A 270 -33.14 15.85 -22.37
C GLN A 270 -33.52 15.78 -23.84
N ASP A 271 -34.75 16.14 -24.16
CA ASP A 271 -35.17 16.24 -25.55
C ASP A 271 -34.67 17.59 -26.14
N LYS A 272 -33.59 17.49 -26.92
CA LYS A 272 -32.98 18.66 -27.57
C LYS A 272 -33.78 19.18 -28.77
N ASP A 273 -34.65 18.35 -29.34
CA ASP A 273 -35.40 18.70 -30.57
C ASP A 273 -36.62 19.55 -30.28
N ILE A 274 -37.05 19.70 -29.02
CA ILE A 274 -38.24 20.49 -28.65
C ILE A 274 -37.94 21.98 -28.46
N LYS A 275 -36.68 22.39 -28.26
CA LYS A 275 -36.34 23.82 -28.18
C LYS A 275 -36.72 24.64 -29.44
N ASP A 276 -36.91 24.02 -30.58
CA ASP A 276 -37.29 24.65 -31.85
C ASP A 276 -38.80 24.66 -32.13
N ARG A 277 -39.61 23.99 -31.30
CA ARG A 277 -41.06 24.09 -31.40
C ARG A 277 -41.59 25.27 -30.59
N LYS A 278 -41.36 26.47 -31.07
CA LYS A 278 -42.09 27.69 -30.62
C LYS A 278 -43.58 27.47 -30.82
N GLY A 279 -44.33 27.36 -29.73
CA GLY A 279 -45.79 27.42 -29.83
C GLY A 279 -46.62 26.93 -28.68
N SER A 280 -46.07 26.65 -27.51
CA SER A 280 -46.89 26.46 -26.31
C SER A 280 -46.47 27.43 -25.23
N GLU A 281 -47.41 28.30 -24.82
CA GLU A 281 -47.15 29.19 -23.66
C GLU A 281 -46.79 28.36 -22.42
N PRO A 282 -45.80 28.77 -21.63
CA PRO A 282 -45.45 28.05 -20.39
C PRO A 282 -46.63 28.14 -19.43
N ALA A 283 -47.09 26.99 -18.95
CA ALA A 283 -48.03 26.92 -17.86
C ALA A 283 -47.43 27.57 -16.62
N LYS A 284 -48.00 28.66 -16.14
CA LYS A 284 -47.63 29.36 -14.93
C LYS A 284 -48.01 28.53 -13.72
N TYR A 285 -47.13 27.63 -13.26
CA TYR A 285 -47.29 26.99 -11.99
C TYR A 285 -46.69 27.87 -10.88
N TYR A 286 -47.59 28.42 -10.05
CA TYR A 286 -47.19 29.03 -8.79
C TYR A 286 -46.74 27.95 -7.84
N ALA A 287 -45.50 27.97 -7.42
CA ALA A 287 -45.06 27.20 -6.30
C ALA A 287 -45.84 27.67 -5.05
N LYS A 288 -46.69 26.82 -4.52
CA LYS A 288 -47.14 26.97 -3.12
C LYS A 288 -45.98 26.55 -2.26
N ASP A 289 -45.49 27.52 -1.49
CA ASP A 289 -44.47 27.25 -0.48
C ASP A 289 -44.99 26.20 0.50
N ALA A 290 -44.09 25.25 0.87
CA ALA A 290 -44.41 24.14 1.75
C ALA A 290 -44.37 24.57 3.25
N ASP A 291 -44.59 25.82 3.56
CA ASP A 291 -44.81 26.33 4.90
C ASP A 291 -46.28 26.69 4.99
N GLY A 292 -47.06 25.75 5.56
CA GLY A 292 -48.41 26.00 5.99
C GLY A 292 -48.38 26.91 7.20
N ASP A 293 -48.73 28.18 6.98
CA ASP A 293 -49.42 28.99 7.93
C ASP A 293 -50.42 29.90 7.21
N GLU A 294 -51.59 30.05 7.78
CA GLU A 294 -52.88 30.56 7.32
C GLU A 294 -52.85 31.74 6.31
#